data_8ab41ba9b65c43f2749d6a1f9f574797
#
_entry.id   8ab41ba9b65c43f2749d6a1f9f574797
#
_cell.length_a   1.000
_cell.length_b   1.000
_cell.length_c   1.000
_cell.angle_alpha   90.00
_cell.angle_beta   90.00
_cell.angle_gamma   90.00
#
_symmetry.space_group_name_H-M   'P 1'
#
loop_
_entity.id
_entity.type
_entity.pdbx_description
1 polymer ?
#
loop_
_entity_poly.entity_id
_entity_poly.type
_entity_poly.pdbx_seq_one_letter_code
_entity_poly.pdbx_strand_id
1 'polypeptide(L)'
;MVKTSAPGKCILFGEHAVVYGQPALACSINQRMTVEIEKEETFDSWRLDGRTFKPKKHPHIEYIRKHLPPLDDQPLHIRIRGTIPKASGLGSSAALSVALCGALQQIREESIDLLQVSSISHHAEAEAQGGRASPMDTATSSFGGFVVLSDTIEENLDFIETRTMEVNGQTRQWHLHTFDANIP
;
A
#
# COMPACT_ATOMS: atom_id res chain seq x y z
N MET A 1 -4.32 19.49 9.42
CA MET A 1 -3.20 18.50 9.32
C MET A 1 -3.73 17.11 9.61
N VAL A 2 -3.49 16.17 8.75
CA VAL A 2 -3.84 14.75 8.88
C VAL A 2 -2.55 13.94 9.01
N LYS A 3 -2.57 12.88 9.82
CA LYS A 3 -1.42 12.01 10.04
C LYS A 3 -1.85 10.55 10.04
N THR A 4 -1.25 9.76 9.17
CA THR A 4 -1.47 8.31 9.07
C THR A 4 -0.15 7.56 9.09
N SER A 5 -0.20 6.27 9.40
CA SER A 5 0.98 5.41 9.29
C SER A 5 0.60 3.99 8.91
N ALA A 6 1.47 3.34 8.15
CA ALA A 6 1.33 1.93 7.80
C ALA A 6 2.60 1.14 8.16
N PRO A 7 2.46 -0.13 8.59
CA PRO A 7 3.58 -0.99 8.93
C PRO A 7 4.33 -1.43 7.67
N GLY A 8 5.60 -1.73 7.82
CA GLY A 8 6.32 -2.57 6.86
C GLY A 8 5.89 -4.02 6.94
N LYS A 9 6.48 -4.86 6.12
CA LYS A 9 6.18 -6.30 6.04
C LYS A 9 7.43 -7.16 6.01
N CYS A 10 7.27 -8.42 6.35
CA CYS A 10 8.24 -9.48 6.12
C CYS A 10 7.52 -10.67 5.49
N ILE A 11 7.99 -11.14 4.33
CA ILE A 11 7.49 -12.38 3.75
C ILE A 11 8.19 -13.53 4.46
N LEU A 12 7.41 -14.41 5.07
CA LEU A 12 7.91 -15.55 5.81
C LEU A 12 8.11 -16.76 4.90
N PHE A 13 7.16 -16.99 3.98
CA PHE A 13 7.17 -18.12 3.05
C PHE A 13 6.54 -17.73 1.71
N GLY A 14 6.93 -18.42 0.64
CA GLY A 14 6.21 -18.42 -0.62
C GLY A 14 6.49 -17.24 -1.57
N GLU A 15 7.48 -16.36 -1.31
CA GLU A 15 7.75 -15.17 -2.13
C GLU A 15 7.87 -15.50 -3.63
N HIS A 16 8.58 -16.57 -3.98
CA HIS A 16 8.74 -17.01 -5.36
C HIS A 16 7.73 -18.09 -5.78
N ALA A 17 7.18 -18.82 -4.82
CA ALA A 17 6.28 -19.94 -5.08
C ALA A 17 4.86 -19.48 -5.46
N VAL A 18 4.47 -18.28 -5.03
CA VAL A 18 3.13 -17.70 -5.32
C VAL A 18 2.89 -17.49 -6.81
N VAL A 19 3.94 -17.28 -7.61
CA VAL A 19 3.79 -17.18 -9.08
C VAL A 19 3.51 -18.53 -9.75
N TYR A 20 3.66 -19.63 -9.01
CA TYR A 20 3.37 -21.00 -9.42
C TYR A 20 2.11 -21.57 -8.73
N GLY A 21 1.27 -20.71 -8.15
CA GLY A 21 0.02 -21.12 -7.50
C GLY A 21 0.19 -21.70 -6.09
N GLN A 22 1.35 -21.51 -5.46
CA GLN A 22 1.55 -21.94 -4.07
C GLN A 22 1.26 -20.78 -3.11
N PRO A 23 0.71 -21.05 -1.91
CA PRO A 23 0.44 -20.00 -0.94
C PRO A 23 1.70 -19.25 -0.51
N ALA A 24 1.54 -17.97 -0.23
CA ALA A 24 2.56 -17.14 0.40
C ALA A 24 2.03 -16.55 1.71
N LEU A 25 2.92 -16.39 2.69
CA LEU A 25 2.64 -15.84 4.00
C LEU A 25 3.55 -14.67 4.30
N ALA A 26 2.96 -13.55 4.67
CA ALA A 26 3.68 -12.39 5.17
C ALA A 26 3.12 -11.95 6.52
N CYS A 27 3.93 -11.21 7.27
CA CYS A 27 3.50 -10.53 8.49
C CYS A 27 3.88 -9.06 8.48
N SER A 28 3.06 -8.23 9.13
CA SER A 28 3.41 -6.85 9.40
C SER A 28 4.49 -6.75 10.47
N ILE A 29 5.31 -5.69 10.40
CA ILE A 29 6.38 -5.43 11.37
C ILE A 29 6.15 -4.10 12.09
N ASN A 30 6.80 -3.89 13.23
CA ASN A 30 6.64 -2.66 14.01
C ASN A 30 7.22 -1.40 13.35
N GLN A 31 8.17 -1.55 12.42
CA GLN A 31 8.70 -0.45 11.64
C GLN A 31 7.64 0.09 10.70
N ARG A 32 7.51 1.42 10.63
CA ARG A 32 6.38 2.06 9.93
C ARG A 32 6.85 3.17 9.00
N MET A 33 6.06 3.42 7.97
CA MET A 33 6.06 4.69 7.24
C MET A 33 4.92 5.56 7.75
N THR A 34 5.21 6.83 7.98
CA THR A 34 4.24 7.85 8.43
C THR A 34 4.15 8.95 7.38
N VAL A 35 2.93 9.32 7.06
CA VAL A 35 2.61 10.42 6.16
C VAL A 35 1.81 11.47 6.93
N GLU A 36 2.27 12.71 6.87
CA GLU A 36 1.58 13.89 7.38
C GLU A 36 1.21 14.77 6.20
N ILE A 37 -0.06 15.15 6.10
CA ILE A 37 -0.58 16.00 5.04
C ILE A 37 -1.24 17.24 5.63
N GLU A 38 -0.95 18.39 5.03
CA GLU A 38 -1.67 19.64 5.25
C GLU A 38 -1.96 20.31 3.90
N LYS A 39 -3.02 21.13 3.86
CA LYS A 39 -3.32 21.93 2.67
C LYS A 39 -2.19 22.93 2.47
N GLU A 40 -1.78 23.10 1.23
CA GLU A 40 -0.72 24.05 0.85
C GLU A 40 -1.40 25.33 0.32
N GLU A 41 -1.17 26.45 1.00
CA GLU A 41 -1.79 27.73 0.67
C GLU A 41 -0.84 28.68 -0.09
N THR A 42 0.45 28.35 -0.05
CA THR A 42 1.50 29.27 -0.56
C THR A 42 1.91 28.96 -1.99
N PHE A 43 1.72 27.73 -2.45
CA PHE A 43 2.17 27.24 -3.76
C PHE A 43 1.05 26.55 -4.53
N ASP A 44 1.08 26.68 -5.84
CA ASP A 44 0.09 26.11 -6.76
C ASP A 44 0.33 24.62 -7.09
N SER A 45 1.21 23.95 -6.35
CA SER A 45 1.57 22.55 -6.61
C SER A 45 1.87 21.78 -5.34
N TRP A 46 1.63 20.48 -5.38
CA TRP A 46 1.98 19.57 -4.30
C TRP A 46 3.46 19.67 -3.93
N ARG A 47 3.74 19.58 -2.66
CA ARG A 47 5.10 19.55 -2.10
C ARG A 47 5.34 18.26 -1.34
N LEU A 48 6.53 17.70 -1.54
CA LEU A 48 6.99 16.49 -0.87
C LEU A 48 8.25 16.83 -0.09
N ASP A 49 8.19 16.74 1.24
CA ASP A 49 9.28 17.14 2.16
C ASP A 49 9.87 18.53 1.82
N GLY A 50 8.98 19.51 1.60
CA GLY A 50 9.33 20.88 1.29
C GLY A 50 9.80 21.16 -0.15
N ARG A 51 9.86 20.14 -1.03
CA ARG A 51 10.23 20.27 -2.45
C ARG A 51 9.03 20.11 -3.35
N THR A 52 9.01 20.81 -4.48
CA THR A 52 7.96 20.62 -5.49
C THR A 52 7.88 19.15 -5.91
N PHE A 53 6.69 18.58 -5.84
CA PHE A 53 6.42 17.21 -6.26
C PHE A 53 6.69 17.04 -7.76
N LYS A 54 7.36 15.95 -8.13
CA LYS A 54 7.70 15.62 -9.52
C LYS A 54 7.11 14.25 -9.87
N PRO A 55 6.00 14.20 -10.63
CA PRO A 55 5.30 12.95 -10.96
C PRO A 55 6.21 11.84 -11.50
N LYS A 56 7.09 12.19 -12.45
CA LYS A 56 8.03 11.23 -13.07
C LYS A 56 9.03 10.59 -12.09
N LYS A 57 9.30 11.23 -10.94
CA LYS A 57 10.20 10.69 -9.91
C LYS A 57 9.49 9.80 -8.89
N HIS A 58 8.16 9.93 -8.80
CA HIS A 58 7.34 9.25 -7.79
C HIS A 58 6.06 8.72 -8.46
N PRO A 59 6.15 7.76 -9.39
CA PRO A 59 5.01 7.28 -10.17
C PRO A 59 3.89 6.71 -9.28
N HIS A 60 4.23 5.99 -8.20
CA HIS A 60 3.26 5.49 -7.23
C HIS A 60 2.47 6.61 -6.54
N ILE A 61 3.12 7.71 -6.12
CA ILE A 61 2.43 8.86 -5.52
C ILE A 61 1.54 9.56 -6.57
N GLU A 62 2.01 9.68 -7.81
CA GLU A 62 1.21 10.26 -8.90
C GLU A 62 -0.02 9.42 -9.22
N TYR A 63 0.11 8.09 -9.21
CA TYR A 63 -1.03 7.20 -9.38
C TYR A 63 -2.07 7.44 -8.28
N ILE A 64 -1.64 7.43 -7.01
CA ILE A 64 -2.52 7.67 -5.86
C ILE A 64 -3.19 9.05 -5.96
N ARG A 65 -2.43 10.11 -6.28
CA ARG A 65 -2.96 11.47 -6.47
C ARG A 65 -4.10 11.53 -7.49
N LYS A 66 -3.99 10.78 -8.58
CA LYS A 66 -5.01 10.72 -9.63
C LYS A 66 -6.26 9.96 -9.21
N HIS A 67 -6.12 8.92 -8.39
CA HIS A 67 -7.23 8.05 -7.99
C HIS A 67 -7.89 8.44 -6.65
N LEU A 68 -7.19 9.23 -5.84
CA LEU A 68 -7.68 9.85 -4.61
C LEU A 68 -7.35 11.34 -4.59
N PRO A 69 -7.89 12.16 -5.53
CA PRO A 69 -7.62 13.59 -5.53
C PRO A 69 -8.23 14.26 -4.29
N PRO A 70 -7.63 15.33 -3.76
CA PRO A 70 -8.25 16.17 -2.75
C PRO A 70 -9.60 16.70 -3.24
N LEU A 71 -10.55 16.92 -2.33
CA LEU A 71 -11.91 17.39 -2.70
C LEU A 71 -11.91 18.73 -3.45
N ASP A 72 -11.03 19.64 -3.05
CA ASP A 72 -10.98 21.01 -3.58
C ASP A 72 -9.88 21.21 -4.62
N ASP A 73 -9.28 20.14 -5.13
CA ASP A 73 -8.11 20.16 -6.04
C ASP A 73 -6.92 21.01 -5.49
N GLN A 74 -6.92 21.23 -4.16
CA GLN A 74 -5.90 22.04 -3.49
C GLN A 74 -4.55 21.35 -3.47
N PRO A 75 -3.45 22.11 -3.66
CA PRO A 75 -2.11 21.59 -3.43
C PRO A 75 -1.93 21.12 -1.99
N LEU A 76 -1.16 20.05 -1.82
CA LEU A 76 -0.87 19.45 -0.53
C LEU A 76 0.61 19.53 -0.20
N HIS A 77 0.92 19.81 1.06
CA HIS A 77 2.24 19.60 1.62
C HIS A 77 2.28 18.25 2.33
N ILE A 78 3.07 17.33 1.80
CA ILE A 78 3.21 15.96 2.28
C ILE A 78 4.58 15.82 2.92
N ARG A 79 4.61 15.41 4.19
CA ARG A 79 5.84 15.05 4.90
C ARG A 79 5.88 13.55 5.13
N ILE A 80 7.03 12.94 4.83
CA ILE A 80 7.24 11.50 4.96
C ILE A 80 8.28 11.25 6.04
N ARG A 81 7.94 10.35 6.97
CA ARG A 81 8.84 9.84 8.00
C ARG A 81 8.78 8.32 8.01
N GLY A 82 9.89 7.68 8.27
CA GLY A 82 9.93 6.22 8.29
C GLY A 82 11.00 5.68 9.22
N THR A 83 10.67 4.55 9.85
CA THR A 83 11.60 3.73 10.63
C THR A 83 12.00 2.45 9.89
N ILE A 84 11.44 2.21 8.70
CA ILE A 84 11.79 1.07 7.85
C ILE A 84 13.14 1.36 7.18
N PRO A 85 14.16 0.51 7.33
CA PRO A 85 15.45 0.68 6.67
C PRO A 85 15.29 0.70 5.14
N LYS A 86 16.04 1.58 4.47
CA LYS A 86 15.99 1.67 3.01
C LYS A 86 16.57 0.42 2.35
N ALA A 87 15.95 -0.03 1.27
CA ALA A 87 16.38 -1.18 0.46
C ALA A 87 16.56 -2.49 1.27
N SER A 88 15.77 -2.68 2.33
CA SER A 88 15.83 -3.85 3.21
C SER A 88 14.87 -4.99 2.81
N GLY A 89 14.07 -4.81 1.77
CA GLY A 89 13.02 -5.77 1.41
C GLY A 89 11.79 -5.75 2.33
N LEU A 90 11.74 -4.83 3.30
CA LEU A 90 10.69 -4.74 4.32
C LEU A 90 9.47 -3.90 3.90
N GLY A 91 9.24 -3.71 2.61
CA GLY A 91 8.00 -3.11 2.09
C GLY A 91 7.84 -1.61 2.34
N SER A 92 8.94 -0.82 2.38
CA SER A 92 8.86 0.62 2.65
C SER A 92 8.03 1.40 1.61
N SER A 93 8.06 1.00 0.34
CA SER A 93 7.27 1.60 -0.73
C SER A 93 5.79 1.33 -0.54
N ALA A 94 5.41 0.06 -0.32
CA ALA A 94 4.04 -0.34 -0.06
C ALA A 94 3.47 0.35 1.19
N ALA A 95 4.23 0.38 2.29
CA ALA A 95 3.83 1.08 3.51
C ALA A 95 3.63 2.60 3.29
N LEU A 96 4.47 3.22 2.45
CA LEU A 96 4.30 4.62 2.06
C LEU A 96 3.00 4.82 1.26
N SER A 97 2.76 3.97 0.25
CA SER A 97 1.56 4.05 -0.59
C SER A 97 0.29 3.88 0.26
N VAL A 98 0.28 2.90 1.16
CA VAL A 98 -0.84 2.66 2.10
C VAL A 98 -1.06 3.85 3.04
N ALA A 99 0.00 4.36 3.67
CA ALA A 99 -0.11 5.52 4.54
C ALA A 99 -0.61 6.77 3.80
N LEU A 100 -0.15 7.00 2.56
CA LEU A 100 -0.61 8.12 1.75
C LEU A 100 -2.08 7.98 1.35
N CYS A 101 -2.54 6.80 0.93
CA CYS A 101 -3.95 6.56 0.62
C CYS A 101 -4.83 6.83 1.83
N GLY A 102 -4.48 6.31 3.01
CA GLY A 102 -5.23 6.57 4.24
C GLY A 102 -5.26 8.06 4.61
N ALA A 103 -4.14 8.78 4.44
CA ALA A 103 -4.10 10.21 4.70
C ALA A 103 -4.98 11.02 3.74
N LEU A 104 -5.04 10.62 2.46
CA LEU A 104 -5.89 11.27 1.47
C LEU A 104 -7.37 11.00 1.73
N GLN A 105 -7.76 9.81 2.16
CA GLN A 105 -9.15 9.56 2.61
C GLN A 105 -9.51 10.44 3.80
N GLN A 106 -8.64 10.54 4.81
CA GLN A 106 -8.90 11.37 5.98
C GLN A 106 -8.97 12.88 5.68
N ILE A 107 -8.15 13.40 4.76
CA ILE A 107 -8.22 14.83 4.41
C ILE A 107 -9.50 15.16 3.61
N ARG A 108 -10.12 14.14 3.02
CA ARG A 108 -11.43 14.19 2.37
C ARG A 108 -12.59 14.04 3.38
N GLU A 109 -12.29 13.97 4.69
CA GLU A 109 -13.27 13.72 5.76
C GLU A 109 -13.98 12.37 5.63
N GLU A 110 -13.32 11.39 4.98
CA GLU A 110 -13.81 10.04 4.82
C GLU A 110 -13.26 9.11 5.92
N SER A 111 -14.00 8.07 6.23
CA SER A 111 -13.47 6.95 7.02
C SER A 111 -12.44 6.18 6.19
N ILE A 112 -11.41 5.63 6.85
CA ILE A 112 -10.42 4.81 6.12
C ILE A 112 -11.07 3.49 5.71
N ASP A 113 -11.17 3.29 4.39
CA ASP A 113 -11.57 2.02 3.77
C ASP A 113 -10.30 1.23 3.42
N LEU A 114 -10.00 0.21 4.23
CA LEU A 114 -8.78 -0.60 4.05
C LEU A 114 -8.77 -1.41 2.76
N LEU A 115 -9.94 -1.82 2.23
CA LEU A 115 -10.04 -2.52 0.94
C LEU A 115 -9.65 -1.57 -0.20
N GLN A 116 -10.21 -0.37 -0.22
CA GLN A 116 -9.87 0.64 -1.20
C GLN A 116 -8.41 1.07 -1.08
N VAL A 117 -7.91 1.31 0.14
CA VAL A 117 -6.51 1.66 0.41
C VAL A 117 -5.57 0.59 -0.12
N SER A 118 -5.82 -0.69 0.20
CA SER A 118 -5.03 -1.82 -0.26
C SER A 118 -5.03 -1.93 -1.79
N SER A 119 -6.21 -1.77 -2.41
CA SER A 119 -6.37 -1.85 -3.87
C SER A 119 -5.62 -0.73 -4.60
N ILE A 120 -5.85 0.52 -4.23
CA ILE A 120 -5.19 1.67 -4.88
C ILE A 120 -3.68 1.62 -4.67
N SER A 121 -3.22 1.27 -3.47
CA SER A 121 -1.78 1.13 -3.19
C SER A 121 -1.13 0.05 -4.03
N HIS A 122 -1.80 -1.10 -4.23
CA HIS A 122 -1.29 -2.18 -5.07
C HIS A 122 -1.14 -1.73 -6.54
N HIS A 123 -2.17 -1.08 -7.10
CA HIS A 123 -2.09 -0.57 -8.46
C HIS A 123 -1.01 0.51 -8.62
N ALA A 124 -0.82 1.35 -7.60
CA ALA A 124 0.25 2.35 -7.59
C ALA A 124 1.66 1.71 -7.60
N GLU A 125 1.87 0.65 -6.81
CA GLU A 125 3.13 -0.12 -6.84
C GLU A 125 3.32 -0.84 -8.18
N ALA A 126 2.25 -1.41 -8.75
CA ALA A 126 2.29 -2.05 -10.06
C ALA A 126 2.67 -1.06 -11.17
N GLU A 127 2.07 0.14 -11.18
CA GLU A 127 2.43 1.21 -12.12
C GLU A 127 3.92 1.56 -12.01
N ALA A 128 4.42 1.72 -10.78
CA ALA A 128 5.83 2.05 -10.53
C ALA A 128 6.82 0.94 -10.94
N GLN A 129 6.36 -0.32 -10.97
CA GLN A 129 7.18 -1.51 -11.27
C GLN A 129 6.88 -2.13 -12.65
N GLY A 130 6.15 -1.42 -13.52
CA GLY A 130 5.80 -1.92 -14.86
C GLY A 130 4.90 -3.17 -14.81
N GLY A 131 3.91 -3.19 -13.91
CA GLY A 131 2.90 -4.24 -13.81
C GLY A 131 3.32 -5.47 -13.00
N ARG A 132 4.44 -5.43 -12.25
CA ARG A 132 5.01 -6.61 -11.59
C ARG A 132 4.80 -6.70 -10.08
N ALA A 133 4.04 -5.79 -9.48
CA ALA A 133 3.82 -5.81 -8.04
C ALA A 133 2.87 -6.95 -7.62
N SER A 134 3.25 -7.66 -6.55
CA SER A 134 2.37 -8.59 -5.86
C SER A 134 1.43 -7.81 -4.92
N PRO A 135 0.17 -8.22 -4.75
CA PRO A 135 -0.73 -7.60 -3.77
C PRO A 135 -0.31 -7.86 -2.31
N MET A 136 0.59 -8.80 -2.05
CA MET A 136 1.04 -9.19 -0.70
C MET A 136 1.55 -8.02 0.13
N ASP A 137 2.44 -7.21 -0.44
CA ASP A 137 3.13 -6.14 0.29
C ASP A 137 2.14 -5.07 0.77
N THR A 138 1.27 -4.62 -0.12
CA THR A 138 0.27 -3.59 0.19
C THR A 138 -0.86 -4.13 1.06
N ALA A 139 -1.29 -5.37 0.86
CA ALA A 139 -2.27 -6.01 1.73
C ALA A 139 -1.74 -6.15 3.16
N THR A 140 -0.51 -6.65 3.34
CA THR A 140 0.09 -6.78 4.67
C THR A 140 0.26 -5.41 5.36
N SER A 141 0.64 -4.38 4.61
CA SER A 141 0.74 -3.01 5.15
C SER A 141 -0.63 -2.38 5.46
N SER A 142 -1.70 -2.81 4.78
CA SER A 142 -3.06 -2.27 4.98
C SER A 142 -3.78 -2.96 6.14
N PHE A 143 -3.81 -4.29 6.15
CA PHE A 143 -4.58 -5.08 7.12
C PHE A 143 -3.79 -5.39 8.40
N GLY A 144 -2.46 -5.35 8.33
CA GLY A 144 -1.61 -5.72 9.47
C GLY A 144 -1.63 -7.22 9.76
N GLY A 145 -1.06 -7.62 10.91
CA GLY A 145 -1.05 -9.02 11.33
C GLY A 145 -0.39 -9.96 10.33
N PHE A 146 -0.99 -11.13 10.14
CA PHE A 146 -0.57 -12.12 9.15
C PHE A 146 -1.49 -12.08 7.94
N VAL A 147 -0.91 -12.08 6.74
CA VAL A 147 -1.65 -12.11 5.46
C VAL A 147 -1.18 -13.31 4.66
N VAL A 148 -2.14 -14.10 4.19
CA VAL A 148 -1.94 -15.21 3.26
C VAL A 148 -2.45 -14.81 1.89
N LEU A 149 -1.64 -15.08 0.88
CA LEU A 149 -1.99 -14.95 -0.53
C LEU A 149 -2.04 -16.36 -1.12
N SER A 150 -3.18 -16.76 -1.67
CA SER A 150 -3.41 -18.07 -2.28
C SER A 150 -4.11 -17.92 -3.64
N ASP A 151 -4.04 -18.93 -4.49
CA ASP A 151 -4.83 -19.06 -5.72
C ASP A 151 -6.20 -19.71 -5.45
N THR A 152 -6.45 -20.16 -4.22
CA THR A 152 -7.73 -20.70 -3.75
C THR A 152 -8.23 -19.94 -2.53
N ILE A 153 -9.54 -19.99 -2.27
CA ILE A 153 -10.12 -19.51 -1.02
C ILE A 153 -9.90 -20.59 0.05
N GLU A 154 -9.18 -20.24 1.10
CA GLU A 154 -8.84 -21.13 2.20
C GLU A 154 -9.92 -21.12 3.26
N GLU A 155 -10.60 -22.26 3.48
CA GLU A 155 -11.78 -22.35 4.37
C GLU A 155 -11.46 -22.10 5.87
N ASN A 156 -10.20 -22.26 6.29
CA ASN A 156 -9.77 -22.09 7.68
C ASN A 156 -9.15 -20.72 7.97
N LEU A 157 -9.22 -19.79 7.03
CA LEU A 157 -8.68 -18.44 7.15
C LEU A 157 -9.78 -17.39 6.93
N ASP A 158 -9.60 -16.22 7.52
CA ASP A 158 -10.52 -15.10 7.33
C ASP A 158 -10.30 -14.48 5.94
N PHE A 159 -11.23 -14.73 5.02
CA PHE A 159 -11.16 -14.19 3.67
C PHE A 159 -11.34 -12.66 3.67
N ILE A 160 -10.46 -11.95 2.97
CA ILE A 160 -10.53 -10.49 2.80
C ILE A 160 -11.17 -10.13 1.48
N GLU A 161 -10.51 -10.49 0.38
CA GLU A 161 -10.94 -10.16 -0.98
C GLU A 161 -10.24 -11.04 -2.04
N THR A 162 -10.79 -11.01 -3.26
CA THR A 162 -10.10 -11.52 -4.45
C THR A 162 -9.55 -10.35 -5.25
N ARG A 163 -8.24 -10.39 -5.53
CA ARG A 163 -7.57 -9.40 -6.36
C ARG A 163 -7.24 -9.98 -7.73
N THR A 164 -7.72 -9.31 -8.78
CA THR A 164 -7.47 -9.71 -10.17
C THR A 164 -6.58 -8.68 -10.84
N MET A 165 -5.54 -9.12 -11.53
CA MET A 165 -4.67 -8.26 -12.34
C MET A 165 -4.22 -8.95 -13.62
N GLU A 166 -3.92 -8.13 -14.62
CA GLU A 166 -3.23 -8.57 -15.83
C GLU A 166 -1.71 -8.55 -15.59
N VAL A 167 -1.07 -9.72 -15.70
CA VAL A 167 0.38 -9.87 -15.56
C VAL A 167 0.93 -10.57 -16.81
N ASN A 168 1.77 -9.86 -17.59
CA ASN A 168 2.33 -10.36 -18.85
C ASN A 168 1.27 -10.85 -19.86
N GLY A 169 0.11 -10.17 -19.96
CA GLY A 169 -0.99 -10.53 -20.85
C GLY A 169 -1.82 -11.74 -20.38
N GLN A 170 -1.66 -12.15 -19.14
CA GLN A 170 -2.48 -13.19 -18.50
C GLN A 170 -3.20 -12.60 -17.29
N THR A 171 -4.50 -12.87 -17.21
CA THR A 171 -5.28 -12.53 -16.01
C THR A 171 -4.90 -13.47 -14.88
N ARG A 172 -4.48 -12.92 -13.76
CA ARG A 172 -4.22 -13.66 -12.52
C ARG A 172 -5.16 -13.22 -11.42
N GLN A 173 -5.58 -14.19 -10.63
CA GLN A 173 -6.38 -13.97 -9.42
C GLN A 173 -5.60 -14.42 -8.21
N TRP A 174 -5.73 -13.67 -7.14
CA TRP A 174 -5.23 -14.02 -5.82
C TRP A 174 -6.32 -13.80 -4.79
N HIS A 175 -6.42 -14.71 -3.85
CA HIS A 175 -7.31 -14.62 -2.71
C HIS A 175 -6.49 -14.22 -1.48
N LEU A 176 -6.88 -13.12 -0.88
CA LEU A 176 -6.23 -12.54 0.29
C LEU A 176 -6.99 -12.99 1.54
N HIS A 177 -6.24 -13.45 2.54
CA HIS A 177 -6.76 -13.91 3.81
C HIS A 177 -5.94 -13.35 4.97
N THR A 178 -6.56 -13.27 6.14
CA THR A 178 -5.86 -13.02 7.42
C THR A 178 -6.13 -14.16 8.39
N PHE A 179 -5.33 -14.23 9.44
CA PHE A 179 -5.62 -15.06 10.60
C PHE A 179 -4.93 -14.49 11.83
N ASP A 180 -5.51 -14.75 12.98
CA ASP A 180 -4.90 -14.44 14.26
C ASP A 180 -3.97 -15.55 14.69
N ALA A 181 -2.68 -15.26 14.83
CA ALA A 181 -1.72 -16.16 15.39
C ALA A 181 -1.39 -15.71 16.82
N ASN A 182 -1.74 -16.52 17.79
CA ASN A 182 -1.27 -16.35 19.17
C ASN A 182 0.18 -16.86 19.21
N ILE A 183 1.13 -15.98 18.93
CA ILE A 183 2.55 -16.32 19.06
C ILE A 183 2.95 -16.02 20.50
N PRO A 184 3.40 -17.04 21.26
CA PRO A 184 3.77 -16.86 22.67
C PRO A 184 5.01 -15.98 22.85
#